data_c6c108914f8ee84c9cba1eba9b717ba0
#
_entry.id   c6c108914f8ee84c9cba1eba9b717ba0
#
_cell.length_a   1.000
_cell.length_b   1.000
_cell.length_c   1.000
_cell.angle_alpha   90.00
_cell.angle_beta   90.00
_cell.angle_gamma   90.00
#
_symmetry.space_group_name_H-M   'P 1'
#
loop_
_entity.id
_entity.type
_entity.pdbx_description
1 polymer ?
#
loop_
_entity_poly.entity_id
_entity_poly.type
_entity_poly.pdbx_seq_one_letter_code
_entity_poly.pdbx_strand_id
1 'polypeptide(L)'
;MKTKTLIAGAGLALALSGAAQAAGTLRIGLAEDPDVLDPTMARTYVGRIVFASLCDKLFDIDEKLNIVPQLALSHDTSADGKTVTIKLRPGVKFHDGEPMDANAAKYSLERHMAMKGSFRRSELSQVDKVDVVDPLTVRLSLSAPFSPLIAQLTDRAGMMVSPKAAETLGDKFGTAPVCAGPFRFVERVPQDRIVLERFADYWAKDKVHVDRIVFRPIQDSTVRLANLRSGQLDILERLLATDVAEVKKDSKLRLATGTEMGYQGITMNLANGEKANTPFSKDARVRRAFELSLDRDAINQVVFNGLQATDNQWVSASNPYHQAKFPTPKRDVAKAKALLKEAGVNAPLALDFMVPNNPESRAVAEMIQAMAGEAGFDVKIRVTEFATSLNEAGKGNFQLYFLAWSGRTDPDGNIYSFASCKGPLNYGRYCDPAADELLNKARTTNGQAERKAIYEQFAAKWLTEGSVIYLYHRTLLFAHSDKLEGYKTMPDGLIRTTGLKLK
;
A
#
# COMPACT_ATOMS: atom_id res chain seq x y z
N MET A 1 66.96 62.70 19.05
CA MET A 1 66.38 61.43 19.50
C MET A 1 65.19 61.13 18.60
N LYS A 2 65.31 60.15 17.70
CA LYS A 2 64.20 59.74 16.79
C LYS A 2 63.65 58.42 17.22
N THR A 3 62.40 58.43 17.67
CA THR A 3 61.67 57.25 18.11
C THR A 3 61.06 56.50 16.90
N LYS A 4 61.44 55.27 16.66
CA LYS A 4 60.87 54.41 15.61
C LYS A 4 59.70 53.65 16.19
N THR A 5 58.50 53.86 15.64
CA THR A 5 57.28 53.10 15.94
C THR A 5 57.22 51.86 15.05
N LEU A 6 57.21 50.66 15.64
CA LEU A 6 56.91 49.40 14.92
C LEU A 6 55.40 49.21 14.86
N ILE A 7 54.86 49.03 13.68
CA ILE A 7 53.48 48.63 13.42
C ILE A 7 53.49 47.10 13.24
N ALA A 8 52.91 46.40 14.18
CA ALA A 8 52.65 44.96 14.08
C ALA A 8 51.35 44.73 13.32
N GLY A 9 51.43 44.18 12.10
CA GLY A 9 50.26 43.77 11.32
C GLY A 9 49.71 42.46 11.83
N ALA A 10 48.53 42.50 12.40
CA ALA A 10 47.75 41.28 12.74
C ALA A 10 46.96 40.82 11.51
N GLY A 11 47.40 39.72 10.90
CA GLY A 11 46.69 39.06 9.82
C GLY A 11 45.42 38.36 10.38
N LEU A 12 44.26 38.88 10.00
CA LEU A 12 42.96 38.29 10.31
C LEU A 12 42.71 37.17 9.31
N ALA A 13 42.90 35.90 9.73
CA ALA A 13 42.51 34.72 8.97
C ALA A 13 40.97 34.59 9.03
N LEU A 14 40.27 35.00 7.96
CA LEU A 14 38.86 34.69 7.77
C LEU A 14 38.73 33.16 7.55
N ALA A 15 38.34 32.44 8.59
CA ALA A 15 37.81 31.09 8.44
C ALA A 15 36.47 31.19 7.68
N LEU A 16 36.46 30.84 6.42
CA LEU A 16 35.24 30.52 5.67
C LEU A 16 34.62 29.24 6.27
N SER A 17 33.86 29.42 7.33
CA SER A 17 32.87 28.41 7.74
C SER A 17 31.85 28.35 6.63
N GLY A 18 31.95 27.35 5.75
CA GLY A 18 30.90 26.99 4.80
C GLY A 18 29.63 26.78 5.61
N ALA A 19 28.69 27.72 5.51
CA ALA A 19 27.34 27.54 6.02
C ALA A 19 26.80 26.31 5.30
N ALA A 20 26.72 25.19 6.03
CA ALA A 20 25.92 24.06 5.59
C ALA A 20 24.50 24.62 5.40
N GLN A 21 24.11 24.78 4.13
CA GLN A 21 22.78 25.26 3.79
C GLN A 21 21.78 24.28 4.42
N ALA A 22 20.99 24.76 5.39
CA ALA A 22 20.00 23.94 6.07
C ALA A 22 19.09 23.33 5.02
N ALA A 23 19.20 22.03 4.80
CA ALA A 23 18.37 21.31 3.87
C ALA A 23 16.94 21.34 4.43
N GLY A 24 16.02 21.98 3.71
CA GLY A 24 14.70 22.39 4.20
C GLY A 24 13.78 21.26 4.68
N THR A 25 12.54 21.64 5.05
CA THR A 25 11.46 20.73 5.41
C THR A 25 10.65 20.36 4.18
N LEU A 26 10.56 19.07 3.86
CA LEU A 26 9.68 18.51 2.84
C LEU A 26 8.29 18.27 3.42
N ARG A 27 7.25 18.87 2.81
CA ARG A 27 5.86 18.77 3.26
C ARG A 27 5.05 17.95 2.27
N ILE A 28 4.51 16.82 2.73
CA ILE A 28 3.82 15.81 1.91
C ILE A 28 2.35 15.76 2.31
N GLY A 29 1.46 16.05 1.36
CA GLY A 29 0.01 15.92 1.54
C GLY A 29 -0.45 14.49 1.31
N LEU A 30 -1.06 13.89 2.33
CA LEU A 30 -1.68 12.56 2.28
C LEU A 30 -3.19 12.67 2.21
N ALA A 31 -3.84 11.75 1.50
CA ALA A 31 -5.30 11.73 1.39
C ALA A 31 -6.01 11.22 2.67
N GLU A 32 -5.30 10.53 3.53
CA GLU A 32 -5.81 9.89 4.75
C GLU A 32 -4.76 9.94 5.87
N ASP A 33 -5.18 9.74 7.13
CA ASP A 33 -4.25 9.49 8.23
C ASP A 33 -3.93 7.98 8.32
N PRO A 34 -2.67 7.56 8.49
CA PRO A 34 -2.31 6.16 8.74
C PRO A 34 -3.05 5.57 9.94
N ASP A 35 -3.41 4.29 9.86
CA ASP A 35 -4.01 3.57 11.00
C ASP A 35 -3.05 3.45 12.18
N VAL A 36 -1.86 2.91 11.96
CA VAL A 36 -0.82 2.73 12.97
C VAL A 36 0.58 2.79 12.33
N LEU A 37 1.59 3.26 13.08
CA LEU A 37 2.98 3.29 12.60
C LEU A 37 3.80 2.09 13.12
N ASP A 38 3.22 0.90 13.06
CA ASP A 38 3.87 -0.39 13.28
C ASP A 38 3.78 -1.25 12.03
N PRO A 39 4.90 -1.60 11.37
CA PRO A 39 4.86 -2.38 10.11
C PRO A 39 4.13 -3.71 10.25
N THR A 40 4.17 -4.34 11.44
CA THR A 40 3.50 -5.62 11.73
C THR A 40 1.98 -5.47 11.68
N MET A 41 1.46 -4.33 12.17
CA MET A 41 0.04 -4.11 12.40
C MET A 41 -0.63 -3.21 11.35
N ALA A 42 0.15 -2.40 10.62
CA ALA A 42 -0.38 -1.42 9.69
C ALA A 42 -1.04 -2.04 8.45
N ARG A 43 -2.15 -1.42 7.99
CA ARG A 43 -2.92 -1.84 6.82
C ARG A 43 -3.01 -0.77 5.73
N THR A 44 -2.92 0.52 6.11
CA THR A 44 -3.19 1.63 5.21
C THR A 44 -2.10 1.85 4.16
N TYR A 45 -2.52 2.31 2.96
CA TYR A 45 -1.61 2.70 1.90
C TYR A 45 -0.74 3.90 2.30
N VAL A 46 -1.36 4.94 2.89
CA VAL A 46 -0.63 6.14 3.33
C VAL A 46 0.37 5.81 4.43
N GLY A 47 0.10 4.80 5.28
CA GLY A 47 1.08 4.27 6.22
C GLY A 47 2.34 3.73 5.51
N ARG A 48 2.19 3.07 4.36
CA ARG A 48 3.34 2.62 3.54
C ARG A 48 4.16 3.80 3.00
N ILE A 49 3.51 4.92 2.63
CA ILE A 49 4.21 6.14 2.21
C ILE A 49 5.08 6.68 3.36
N VAL A 50 4.56 6.74 4.58
CA VAL A 50 5.33 7.14 5.77
C VAL A 50 6.48 6.17 6.03
N PHE A 51 6.21 4.86 5.99
CA PHE A 51 7.24 3.84 6.19
C PHE A 51 8.37 3.90 5.15
N ALA A 52 8.10 4.29 3.91
CA ALA A 52 9.15 4.44 2.90
C ALA A 52 10.26 5.42 3.29
N SER A 53 9.98 6.33 4.24
CA SER A 53 10.96 7.24 4.83
C SER A 53 11.47 6.78 6.20
N LEU A 54 10.69 5.98 6.92
CA LEU A 54 10.95 5.61 8.32
C LEU A 54 11.62 4.25 8.45
N CYS A 55 11.23 3.26 7.65
CA CYS A 55 11.63 1.86 7.82
C CYS A 55 12.14 1.27 6.50
N ASP A 56 13.44 1.08 6.38
CA ASP A 56 14.00 0.28 5.29
C ASP A 56 13.57 -1.19 5.41
N LYS A 57 13.55 -1.87 4.26
CA LYS A 57 13.16 -3.26 4.08
C LYS A 57 14.37 -4.12 3.72
N LEU A 58 14.25 -5.43 3.79
CA LEU A 58 15.31 -6.32 3.30
C LEU A 58 15.55 -6.09 1.81
N PHE A 59 14.48 -6.02 1.01
CA PHE A 59 14.55 -5.70 -0.41
C PHE A 59 13.60 -4.53 -0.75
N ASP A 60 13.84 -3.85 -1.85
CA ASP A 60 12.94 -2.86 -2.43
C ASP A 60 12.64 -3.22 -3.89
N ILE A 61 11.92 -2.37 -4.60
CA ILE A 61 11.67 -2.47 -6.04
C ILE A 61 12.18 -1.24 -6.75
N ASP A 62 12.58 -1.42 -8.01
CA ASP A 62 12.89 -0.31 -8.92
C ASP A 62 11.65 0.15 -9.72
N GLU A 63 11.84 1.15 -10.59
CA GLU A 63 10.79 1.70 -11.47
C GLU A 63 10.22 0.66 -12.47
N LYS A 64 10.94 -0.45 -12.70
CA LYS A 64 10.55 -1.54 -13.59
C LYS A 64 10.00 -2.76 -12.84
N LEU A 65 9.74 -2.61 -11.53
CA LEU A 65 9.28 -3.67 -10.64
C LEU A 65 10.31 -4.80 -10.41
N ASN A 66 11.58 -4.60 -10.76
CA ASN A 66 12.61 -5.54 -10.36
C ASN A 66 12.86 -5.43 -8.86
N ILE A 67 13.03 -6.58 -8.21
CA ILE A 67 13.43 -6.63 -6.80
C ILE A 67 14.90 -6.23 -6.70
N VAL A 68 15.19 -5.25 -5.85
CA VAL A 68 16.54 -4.70 -5.66
C VAL A 68 16.98 -4.79 -4.20
N PRO A 69 18.30 -4.89 -3.92
CA PRO A 69 18.84 -4.87 -2.58
C PRO A 69 18.53 -3.57 -1.82
N GLN A 70 18.19 -3.70 -0.51
CA GLN A 70 18.13 -2.56 0.41
C GLN A 70 18.92 -2.87 1.70
N LEU A 71 18.30 -3.39 2.77
CA LEU A 71 19.05 -3.86 3.97
C LEU A 71 19.72 -5.22 3.71
N ALA A 72 19.17 -6.05 2.85
CA ALA A 72 19.83 -7.24 2.31
C ALA A 72 20.66 -6.88 1.06
N LEU A 73 21.82 -7.51 0.91
CA LEU A 73 22.67 -7.39 -0.29
C LEU A 73 22.32 -8.43 -1.34
N SER A 74 21.97 -9.64 -0.90
CA SER A 74 21.62 -10.75 -1.77
C SER A 74 20.79 -11.80 -1.03
N HIS A 75 20.23 -12.74 -1.79
CA HIS A 75 19.65 -13.95 -1.27
C HIS A 75 20.02 -15.15 -2.17
N ASP A 76 20.03 -16.35 -1.59
CA ASP A 76 20.19 -17.62 -2.29
C ASP A 76 19.09 -18.57 -1.82
N THR A 77 18.50 -19.31 -2.76
CA THR A 77 17.48 -20.32 -2.47
C THR A 77 18.02 -21.70 -2.81
N SER A 78 17.88 -22.65 -1.90
CA SER A 78 18.28 -24.05 -2.12
C SER A 78 17.54 -24.68 -3.30
N ALA A 79 18.11 -25.71 -3.88
CA ALA A 79 17.55 -26.40 -5.06
C ALA A 79 16.13 -26.98 -4.80
N ASP A 80 15.85 -27.41 -3.57
CA ASP A 80 14.54 -27.90 -3.14
C ASP A 80 13.54 -26.76 -2.79
N GLY A 81 13.98 -25.50 -2.86
CA GLY A 81 13.18 -24.32 -2.56
C GLY A 81 12.79 -24.13 -1.09
N LYS A 82 13.37 -24.95 -0.17
CA LYS A 82 12.98 -24.95 1.25
C LYS A 82 13.93 -24.20 2.17
N THR A 83 15.00 -23.64 1.65
CA THR A 83 15.93 -22.82 2.43
C THR A 83 16.25 -21.55 1.66
N VAL A 84 16.08 -20.40 2.32
CA VAL A 84 16.48 -19.10 1.77
C VAL A 84 17.52 -18.48 2.70
N THR A 85 18.70 -18.20 2.16
CA THR A 85 19.79 -17.55 2.89
C THR A 85 19.88 -16.10 2.43
N ILE A 86 19.85 -15.15 3.35
CA ILE A 86 19.87 -13.71 3.08
C ILE A 86 21.10 -13.10 3.72
N LYS A 87 21.91 -12.40 2.92
CA LYS A 87 23.07 -11.63 3.38
C LYS A 87 22.70 -10.18 3.62
N LEU A 88 22.99 -9.68 4.82
CA LEU A 88 22.66 -8.34 5.28
C LEU A 88 23.77 -7.34 4.98
N ARG A 89 23.41 -6.06 4.90
CA ARG A 89 24.33 -4.94 4.75
C ARG A 89 25.06 -4.68 6.06
N PRO A 90 26.41 -4.59 6.06
CA PRO A 90 27.16 -4.27 7.26
C PRO A 90 27.00 -2.80 7.68
N GLY A 91 27.15 -2.52 8.96
CA GLY A 91 27.24 -1.17 9.53
C GLY A 91 25.91 -0.39 9.58
N VAL A 92 24.77 -1.05 9.30
CA VAL A 92 23.45 -0.44 9.44
C VAL A 92 23.08 -0.30 10.91
N LYS A 93 22.49 0.84 11.29
CA LYS A 93 21.97 1.11 12.63
C LYS A 93 20.49 1.41 12.59
N PHE A 94 19.79 1.06 13.65
CA PHE A 94 18.47 1.59 13.96
C PHE A 94 18.54 3.03 14.46
N HIS A 95 17.39 3.73 14.50
CA HIS A 95 17.31 5.13 14.96
C HIS A 95 17.70 5.32 16.42
N ASP A 96 17.70 4.28 17.24
CA ASP A 96 18.17 4.28 18.64
C ASP A 96 19.66 3.92 18.80
N GLY A 97 20.37 3.74 17.68
CA GLY A 97 21.79 3.42 17.64
C GLY A 97 22.15 1.94 17.71
N GLU A 98 21.18 1.06 17.99
CA GLU A 98 21.40 -0.39 18.00
C GLU A 98 21.77 -0.91 16.60
N PRO A 99 22.59 -1.96 16.47
CA PRO A 99 22.97 -2.52 15.18
C PRO A 99 21.79 -3.27 14.53
N MET A 100 21.61 -3.10 13.20
CA MET A 100 20.72 -3.93 12.40
C MET A 100 21.53 -5.13 11.86
N ASP A 101 21.69 -6.14 12.68
CA ASP A 101 22.40 -7.38 12.39
C ASP A 101 21.44 -8.57 12.16
N ALA A 102 22.00 -9.78 12.06
CA ALA A 102 21.21 -11.00 11.84
C ALA A 102 20.26 -11.32 13.01
N ASN A 103 20.61 -10.93 14.25
CA ASN A 103 19.72 -11.11 15.40
C ASN A 103 18.52 -10.18 15.32
N ALA A 104 18.72 -8.92 14.93
CA ALA A 104 17.67 -7.96 14.74
C ALA A 104 16.74 -8.33 13.57
N ALA A 105 17.31 -8.84 12.48
CA ALA A 105 16.52 -9.35 11.34
C ALA A 105 15.69 -10.57 11.76
N LYS A 106 16.28 -11.54 12.48
CA LYS A 106 15.55 -12.68 13.03
C LYS A 106 14.39 -12.21 13.93
N TYR A 107 14.66 -11.31 14.87
CA TYR A 107 13.65 -10.76 15.77
C TYR A 107 12.48 -10.15 14.99
N SER A 108 12.78 -9.30 14.01
CA SER A 108 11.76 -8.60 13.23
C SER A 108 10.87 -9.57 12.46
N LEU A 109 11.46 -10.57 11.79
CA LEU A 109 10.72 -11.60 11.05
C LEU A 109 9.87 -12.46 11.99
N GLU A 110 10.42 -12.92 13.11
CA GLU A 110 9.69 -13.69 14.12
C GLU A 110 8.56 -12.87 14.75
N ARG A 111 8.77 -11.57 15.01
CA ARG A 111 7.72 -10.66 15.47
C ARG A 111 6.57 -10.57 14.46
N HIS A 112 6.88 -10.45 13.18
CA HIS A 112 5.88 -10.44 12.11
C HIS A 112 5.06 -11.72 12.06
N MET A 113 5.66 -12.88 12.34
CA MET A 113 4.99 -14.18 12.35
C MET A 113 4.19 -14.44 13.64
N ALA A 114 4.72 -14.08 14.79
CA ALA A 114 4.19 -14.48 16.10
C ALA A 114 3.24 -13.47 16.75
N MET A 115 3.41 -12.17 16.51
CA MET A 115 2.62 -11.14 17.18
C MET A 115 1.13 -11.33 16.96
N LYS A 116 0.35 -11.30 18.03
CA LYS A 116 -1.12 -11.41 17.98
C LYS A 116 -1.72 -10.28 17.13
N GLY A 117 -2.55 -10.63 16.16
CA GLY A 117 -3.18 -9.65 15.25
C GLY A 117 -2.28 -9.17 14.10
N SER A 118 -1.07 -9.74 13.95
CA SER A 118 -0.19 -9.42 12.82
C SER A 118 -0.86 -9.66 11.46
N PHE A 119 -0.84 -8.65 10.60
CA PHE A 119 -1.25 -8.75 9.20
C PHE A 119 -0.13 -9.30 8.30
N ARG A 120 1.08 -9.54 8.83
CA ARG A 120 2.23 -10.07 8.06
C ARG A 120 2.33 -11.59 8.09
N ARG A 121 1.61 -12.25 9.03
CA ARG A 121 1.68 -13.71 9.19
C ARG A 121 1.43 -14.49 7.90
N SER A 122 0.44 -14.10 7.11
CA SER A 122 0.14 -14.76 5.83
C SER A 122 1.21 -14.55 4.76
N GLU A 123 1.95 -13.43 4.86
CA GLU A 123 3.04 -13.08 3.95
C GLU A 123 4.30 -13.91 4.21
N LEU A 124 4.44 -14.47 5.43
CA LEU A 124 5.56 -15.31 5.88
C LEU A 124 5.12 -16.74 6.23
N SER A 125 3.94 -17.17 5.77
CA SER A 125 3.25 -18.38 6.27
C SER A 125 3.99 -19.69 6.04
N GLN A 126 4.97 -19.75 5.13
CA GLN A 126 5.80 -20.93 4.90
C GLN A 126 7.15 -20.88 5.64
N VAL A 127 7.44 -19.78 6.34
CA VAL A 127 8.66 -19.66 7.15
C VAL A 127 8.42 -20.36 8.49
N ASP A 128 9.09 -21.49 8.70
CA ASP A 128 9.01 -22.26 9.95
C ASP A 128 10.03 -21.75 10.98
N LYS A 129 11.23 -21.34 10.51
CA LYS A 129 12.33 -20.99 11.37
C LYS A 129 13.22 -19.93 10.73
N VAL A 130 13.74 -19.01 11.56
CA VAL A 130 14.77 -18.06 11.17
C VAL A 130 16.01 -18.32 12.04
N ASP A 131 17.11 -18.72 11.40
CA ASP A 131 18.39 -18.97 12.06
C ASP A 131 19.40 -17.88 11.75
N VAL A 132 20.19 -17.51 12.75
CA VAL A 132 21.39 -16.67 12.60
C VAL A 132 22.55 -17.59 12.22
N VAL A 133 23.09 -17.41 11.01
CA VAL A 133 24.25 -18.20 10.51
C VAL A 133 25.56 -17.54 10.96
N ASP A 134 25.62 -16.22 10.80
CA ASP A 134 26.69 -15.34 11.26
C ASP A 134 26.12 -13.94 11.52
N PRO A 135 26.88 -12.95 12.01
CA PRO A 135 26.34 -11.63 12.34
C PRO A 135 25.63 -10.88 11.21
N LEU A 136 25.88 -11.24 9.94
CA LEU A 136 25.30 -10.60 8.75
C LEU A 136 24.56 -11.59 7.83
N THR A 137 24.26 -12.80 8.31
CA THR A 137 23.57 -13.80 7.49
C THR A 137 22.44 -14.47 8.27
N VAL A 138 21.24 -14.37 7.76
CA VAL A 138 20.07 -15.12 8.25
C VAL A 138 19.68 -16.20 7.29
N ARG A 139 19.18 -17.32 7.81
CA ARG A 139 18.64 -18.45 7.05
C ARG A 139 17.19 -18.68 7.45
N LEU A 140 16.32 -18.70 6.45
CA LEU A 140 14.90 -19.02 6.60
C LEU A 140 14.70 -20.48 6.14
N SER A 141 14.23 -21.32 7.06
CA SER A 141 13.77 -22.68 6.74
C SER A 141 12.28 -22.65 6.46
N LEU A 142 11.86 -23.27 5.37
CA LEU A 142 10.48 -23.23 4.89
C LEU A 142 9.84 -24.61 4.98
N SER A 143 8.56 -24.69 5.39
CA SER A 143 7.76 -25.94 5.36
C SER A 143 7.55 -26.48 3.95
N ALA A 144 7.44 -25.58 2.98
CA ALA A 144 7.32 -25.86 1.55
C ALA A 144 8.00 -24.76 0.74
N PRO A 145 8.33 -24.97 -0.55
CA PRO A 145 8.77 -23.90 -1.43
C PRO A 145 7.78 -22.73 -1.39
N PHE A 146 8.28 -21.50 -1.42
CA PHE A 146 7.44 -20.32 -1.29
C PHE A 146 7.86 -19.23 -2.29
N SER A 147 7.34 -19.33 -3.51
CA SER A 147 7.64 -18.42 -4.62
C SER A 147 7.45 -16.93 -4.32
N PRO A 148 6.44 -16.48 -3.52
CA PRO A 148 6.25 -15.06 -3.24
C PRO A 148 7.23 -14.47 -2.21
N LEU A 149 8.02 -15.27 -1.49
CA LEU A 149 8.75 -14.82 -0.29
C LEU A 149 9.56 -13.55 -0.51
N ILE A 150 10.43 -13.52 -1.52
CA ILE A 150 11.30 -12.36 -1.75
C ILE A 150 10.48 -11.13 -2.15
N ALA A 151 9.40 -11.30 -2.92
CA ALA A 151 8.48 -10.22 -3.24
C ALA A 151 7.73 -9.70 -1.98
N GLN A 152 7.36 -10.57 -1.04
CA GLN A 152 6.76 -10.15 0.24
C GLN A 152 7.74 -9.33 1.09
N LEU A 153 9.05 -9.64 1.03
CA LEU A 153 10.09 -8.91 1.74
C LEU A 153 10.44 -7.53 1.13
N THR A 154 9.79 -7.14 0.04
CA THR A 154 9.88 -5.78 -0.53
C THR A 154 8.87 -4.80 0.07
N ASP A 155 8.02 -5.26 0.99
CA ASP A 155 7.05 -4.43 1.70
C ASP A 155 7.19 -4.62 3.22
N ARG A 156 6.12 -4.36 3.97
CA ARG A 156 6.12 -4.34 5.45
C ARG A 156 6.63 -5.63 6.10
N ALA A 157 6.45 -6.79 5.48
CA ALA A 157 7.02 -8.05 5.98
C ALA A 157 8.56 -8.09 5.96
N GLY A 158 9.18 -7.27 5.12
CA GLY A 158 10.63 -7.10 5.07
C GLY A 158 11.16 -5.91 5.86
N MET A 159 10.32 -5.12 6.54
CA MET A 159 10.74 -3.97 7.34
C MET A 159 11.31 -4.43 8.68
N MET A 160 12.48 -3.89 9.01
CA MET A 160 13.18 -4.22 10.24
C MET A 160 12.90 -3.18 11.32
N VAL A 161 12.61 -3.64 12.54
CA VAL A 161 12.36 -2.81 13.71
C VAL A 161 13.43 -3.07 14.78
N SER A 162 13.76 -2.05 15.59
CA SER A 162 14.67 -2.22 16.71
C SER A 162 14.09 -3.22 17.74
N PRO A 163 14.78 -4.33 18.03
CA PRO A 163 14.34 -5.27 19.07
C PRO A 163 14.16 -4.58 20.42
N LYS A 164 15.12 -3.77 20.84
CA LYS A 164 15.09 -3.01 22.10
C LYS A 164 13.85 -2.12 22.22
N ALA A 165 13.55 -1.35 21.18
CA ALA A 165 12.38 -0.48 21.19
C ALA A 165 11.08 -1.30 21.15
N ALA A 166 11.02 -2.37 20.34
CA ALA A 166 9.84 -3.21 20.22
C ALA A 166 9.53 -3.97 21.52
N GLU A 167 10.53 -4.46 22.23
CA GLU A 167 10.39 -5.11 23.55
C GLU A 167 9.96 -4.10 24.63
N THR A 168 10.57 -2.91 24.63
CA THR A 168 10.27 -1.86 25.62
C THR A 168 8.84 -1.33 25.46
N LEU A 169 8.40 -1.10 24.23
CA LEU A 169 7.11 -0.46 23.94
C LEU A 169 5.96 -1.46 23.77
N GLY A 170 6.25 -2.73 23.43
CA GLY A 170 5.25 -3.77 23.20
C GLY A 170 4.17 -3.32 22.20
N ASP A 171 2.89 -3.40 22.62
CA ASP A 171 1.75 -2.98 21.80
C ASP A 171 1.72 -1.48 21.47
N LYS A 172 2.52 -0.66 22.19
CA LYS A 172 2.65 0.78 21.95
C LYS A 172 3.75 1.14 20.95
N PHE A 173 4.42 0.16 20.32
CA PHE A 173 5.51 0.42 19.38
C PHE A 173 5.13 1.46 18.30
N GLY A 174 3.93 1.38 17.76
CA GLY A 174 3.42 2.31 16.77
C GLY A 174 3.26 3.78 17.22
N THR A 175 3.42 4.08 18.52
CA THR A 175 3.38 5.46 19.04
C THR A 175 4.74 6.16 19.02
N ALA A 176 5.83 5.38 18.98
CA ALA A 176 7.20 5.86 18.85
C ALA A 176 8.06 4.83 18.10
N PRO A 177 7.79 4.61 16.80
CA PRO A 177 8.44 3.55 16.04
C PRO A 177 9.93 3.83 15.83
N VAL A 178 10.73 2.77 15.98
CA VAL A 178 12.19 2.78 15.77
C VAL A 178 12.55 1.76 14.71
N CYS A 179 12.99 2.25 13.57
CA CYS A 179 13.37 1.48 12.39
C CYS A 179 14.79 1.83 11.92
N ALA A 180 15.16 1.44 10.69
CA ALA A 180 16.47 1.67 10.08
C ALA A 180 16.41 2.47 8.78
N GLY A 181 15.40 3.33 8.62
CA GLY A 181 15.23 4.16 7.43
C GLY A 181 15.99 5.49 7.47
N PRO A 182 15.88 6.31 6.39
CA PRO A 182 16.62 7.59 6.27
C PRO A 182 16.16 8.68 7.24
N PHE A 183 14.97 8.55 7.80
CA PHE A 183 14.42 9.52 8.76
C PHE A 183 13.91 8.79 10.00
N ARG A 184 14.08 9.43 11.18
CA ARG A 184 13.58 8.93 12.47
C ARG A 184 12.31 9.65 12.88
N PHE A 185 11.49 8.98 13.64
CA PHE A 185 10.22 9.49 14.16
C PHE A 185 10.47 10.60 15.20
N VAL A 186 9.67 11.68 15.12
CA VAL A 186 9.67 12.79 16.07
C VAL A 186 8.33 12.86 16.81
N GLU A 187 7.23 13.01 16.05
CA GLU A 187 5.90 13.10 16.63
C GLU A 187 4.81 12.66 15.65
N ARG A 188 3.66 12.30 16.18
CA ARG A 188 2.39 12.18 15.46
C ARG A 188 1.28 12.87 16.23
N VAL A 189 0.58 13.79 15.57
CA VAL A 189 -0.70 14.32 16.00
C VAL A 189 -1.76 13.76 15.06
N PRO A 190 -2.64 12.86 15.52
CA PRO A 190 -3.64 12.20 14.65
C PRO A 190 -4.47 13.22 13.87
N GLN A 191 -4.74 12.98 12.60
CA GLN A 191 -5.47 13.83 11.66
C GLN A 191 -4.84 15.22 11.38
N ASP A 192 -3.65 15.51 11.91
CA ASP A 192 -2.95 16.77 11.68
C ASP A 192 -1.58 16.56 11.00
N ARG A 193 -0.68 15.83 11.64
CA ARG A 193 0.69 15.64 11.10
C ARG A 193 1.42 14.45 11.66
N ILE A 194 2.39 13.99 10.86
CA ILE A 194 3.46 13.09 11.28
C ILE A 194 4.78 13.77 10.90
N VAL A 195 5.69 13.87 11.86
CA VAL A 195 6.98 14.55 11.70
C VAL A 195 8.11 13.54 11.82
N LEU A 196 8.98 13.55 10.83
CA LEU A 196 10.21 12.78 10.82
C LEU A 196 11.39 13.76 10.65
N GLU A 197 12.55 13.41 11.21
CA GLU A 197 13.81 14.14 11.02
C GLU A 197 14.90 13.24 10.44
N ARG A 198 15.88 13.83 9.74
CA ARG A 198 16.98 13.11 9.13
C ARG A 198 17.73 12.27 10.16
N PHE A 199 18.00 11.02 9.81
CA PHE A 199 18.86 10.15 10.61
C PHE A 199 20.33 10.29 10.14
N ALA A 200 21.17 10.88 10.99
CA ALA A 200 22.57 11.20 10.64
C ALA A 200 23.43 9.96 10.38
N ASP A 201 23.12 8.83 11.06
CA ASP A 201 23.83 7.56 10.91
C ASP A 201 23.22 6.63 9.84
N TYR A 202 22.33 7.15 8.98
CA TYR A 202 21.76 6.35 7.91
C TYR A 202 22.83 5.80 6.97
N TRP A 203 22.73 4.54 6.60
CA TRP A 203 23.75 3.85 5.78
C TRP A 203 23.97 4.47 4.39
N ALA A 204 22.96 5.15 3.84
CA ALA A 204 23.04 5.88 2.56
C ALA A 204 22.78 7.38 2.75
N LYS A 205 23.32 7.96 3.83
CA LYS A 205 23.12 9.38 4.22
C LYS A 205 23.41 10.39 3.11
N ASP A 206 24.35 10.09 2.21
CA ASP A 206 24.71 10.95 1.09
C ASP A 206 23.57 11.11 0.06
N LYS A 207 22.54 10.24 0.12
CA LYS A 207 21.32 10.34 -0.70
C LYS A 207 20.18 11.10 0.00
N VAL A 208 20.37 11.57 1.23
CA VAL A 208 19.34 12.29 2.01
C VAL A 208 19.67 13.78 2.01
N HIS A 209 18.85 14.58 1.32
CA HIS A 209 19.11 15.99 1.08
C HIS A 209 18.12 16.95 1.74
N VAL A 210 17.17 16.44 2.52
CA VAL A 210 16.24 17.24 3.34
C VAL A 210 16.42 16.89 4.82
N ASP A 211 16.19 17.85 5.73
CA ASP A 211 16.42 17.66 7.16
C ASP A 211 15.19 17.12 7.89
N ARG A 212 14.02 17.43 7.36
CA ARG A 212 12.75 17.13 8.03
C ARG A 212 11.68 16.79 7.00
N ILE A 213 10.78 15.87 7.37
CA ILE A 213 9.57 15.58 6.60
C ILE A 213 8.36 15.82 7.50
N VAL A 214 7.36 16.49 6.95
CA VAL A 214 6.05 16.66 7.57
C VAL A 214 5.00 16.07 6.65
N PHE A 215 4.43 14.94 7.04
CA PHE A 215 3.25 14.39 6.38
C PHE A 215 2.00 15.05 6.96
N ARG A 216 1.12 15.52 6.09
CA ARG A 216 -0.14 16.19 6.45
C ARG A 216 -1.33 15.43 5.87
N PRO A 217 -2.10 14.70 6.69
CA PRO A 217 -3.38 14.12 6.27
C PRO A 217 -4.37 15.26 5.96
N ILE A 218 -4.79 15.36 4.70
CA ILE A 218 -5.78 16.32 4.22
C ILE A 218 -6.74 15.54 3.31
N GLN A 219 -7.89 15.14 3.83
CA GLN A 219 -8.83 14.28 3.12
C GLN A 219 -9.42 14.94 1.87
N ASP A 220 -9.72 16.23 1.94
CA ASP A 220 -10.24 16.99 0.81
C ASP A 220 -9.13 17.30 -0.21
N SER A 221 -9.29 16.78 -1.43
CA SER A 221 -8.32 16.90 -2.51
C SER A 221 -8.18 18.33 -3.04
N THR A 222 -9.27 19.13 -3.02
CA THR A 222 -9.24 20.53 -3.42
C THR A 222 -8.41 21.34 -2.43
N VAL A 223 -8.60 21.08 -1.13
CA VAL A 223 -7.79 21.69 -0.07
C VAL A 223 -6.33 21.25 -0.18
N ARG A 224 -6.06 19.97 -0.50
CA ARG A 224 -4.69 19.48 -0.72
C ARG A 224 -4.00 20.23 -1.86
N LEU A 225 -4.69 20.40 -3.00
CA LEU A 225 -4.15 21.14 -4.16
C LEU A 225 -3.96 22.62 -3.85
N ALA A 226 -4.89 23.26 -3.14
CA ALA A 226 -4.74 24.64 -2.70
C ALA A 226 -3.51 24.84 -1.80
N ASN A 227 -3.25 23.90 -0.87
CA ASN A 227 -2.04 23.91 -0.04
C ASN A 227 -0.76 23.73 -0.84
N LEU A 228 -0.76 22.92 -1.91
CA LEU A 228 0.38 22.78 -2.81
C LEU A 228 0.64 24.10 -3.57
N ARG A 229 -0.40 24.73 -4.13
CA ARG A 229 -0.32 26.00 -4.84
C ARG A 229 0.20 27.15 -3.98
N SER A 230 -0.22 27.18 -2.71
CA SER A 230 0.25 28.20 -1.76
C SER A 230 1.63 27.93 -1.17
N GLY A 231 2.25 26.78 -1.48
CA GLY A 231 3.54 26.38 -0.94
C GLY A 231 3.46 25.86 0.51
N GLN A 232 2.29 25.51 1.02
CA GLN A 232 2.10 24.82 2.30
C GLN A 232 2.39 23.31 2.19
N LEU A 233 2.40 22.76 0.98
CA LEU A 233 2.87 21.44 0.60
C LEU A 233 3.90 21.56 -0.51
N ASP A 234 4.79 20.57 -0.61
CA ASP A 234 5.78 20.43 -1.67
C ASP A 234 5.41 19.32 -2.66
N ILE A 235 4.65 18.32 -2.20
CA ILE A 235 4.08 17.23 -3.00
C ILE A 235 2.77 16.75 -2.37
N LEU A 236 1.85 16.31 -3.22
CA LEU A 236 0.63 15.62 -2.80
C LEU A 236 0.42 14.32 -3.58
N GLU A 237 -0.17 13.33 -2.94
CA GLU A 237 -0.66 12.11 -3.57
C GLU A 237 -2.17 12.22 -3.87
N ARG A 238 -2.69 11.40 -4.78
CA ARG A 238 -4.10 11.36 -5.18
C ARG A 238 -4.64 12.73 -5.61
N LEU A 239 -3.98 13.34 -6.61
CA LEU A 239 -4.57 14.47 -7.33
C LEU A 239 -5.85 14.00 -8.03
N LEU A 240 -6.91 14.82 -8.01
CA LEU A 240 -8.13 14.50 -8.77
C LEU A 240 -7.88 14.52 -10.28
N ALA A 241 -8.55 13.61 -10.98
CA ALA A 241 -8.52 13.55 -12.43
C ALA A 241 -9.01 14.87 -13.09
N THR A 242 -9.98 15.53 -12.48
CA THR A 242 -10.51 16.83 -12.89
C THR A 242 -9.48 17.96 -12.81
N ASP A 243 -8.53 17.87 -11.90
CA ASP A 243 -7.54 18.92 -11.63
C ASP A 243 -6.27 18.78 -12.50
N VAL A 244 -6.12 17.66 -13.22
CA VAL A 244 -4.94 17.36 -14.05
C VAL A 244 -4.68 18.45 -15.09
N ALA A 245 -5.72 18.95 -15.76
CA ALA A 245 -5.58 19.98 -16.77
C ALA A 245 -5.09 21.32 -16.19
N GLU A 246 -5.53 21.66 -15.00
CA GLU A 246 -5.08 22.87 -14.28
C GLU A 246 -3.63 22.75 -13.81
N VAL A 247 -3.25 21.61 -13.22
CA VAL A 247 -1.88 21.35 -12.77
C VAL A 247 -0.90 21.42 -13.94
N LYS A 248 -1.28 20.89 -15.12
CA LYS A 248 -0.45 20.98 -16.34
C LYS A 248 -0.23 22.41 -16.85
N LYS A 249 -1.16 23.31 -16.58
CA LYS A 249 -1.07 24.73 -17.00
C LYS A 249 -0.28 25.59 -16.00
N ASP A 250 -0.17 25.15 -14.76
CA ASP A 250 0.53 25.89 -13.71
C ASP A 250 2.05 25.70 -13.82
N SER A 251 2.78 26.77 -14.18
CA SER A 251 4.23 26.71 -14.35
C SER A 251 5.01 26.36 -13.08
N LYS A 252 4.42 26.56 -11.91
CA LYS A 252 5.01 26.26 -10.60
C LYS A 252 4.79 24.83 -10.14
N LEU A 253 3.97 24.06 -10.86
CA LEU A 253 3.62 22.68 -10.53
C LEU A 253 4.14 21.70 -11.59
N ARG A 254 4.29 20.48 -11.18
CA ARG A 254 4.60 19.33 -12.05
C ARG A 254 3.63 18.20 -11.74
N LEU A 255 3.07 17.64 -12.80
CA LEU A 255 2.29 16.42 -12.74
C LEU A 255 3.23 15.22 -12.89
N ALA A 256 3.11 14.24 -12.00
CA ALA A 256 3.79 12.96 -12.12
C ALA A 256 2.74 11.83 -12.12
N THR A 257 2.87 10.90 -13.06
CA THR A 257 1.88 9.82 -13.27
C THR A 257 2.56 8.46 -13.30
N GLY A 258 1.81 7.41 -12.97
CA GLY A 258 2.26 6.02 -13.05
C GLY A 258 1.05 5.08 -13.06
N THR A 259 1.27 3.79 -13.35
CA THR A 259 0.22 2.77 -13.27
C THR A 259 0.31 2.06 -11.94
N GLU A 260 -0.79 1.97 -11.20
CA GLU A 260 -0.87 1.26 -9.93
C GLU A 260 -0.83 -0.26 -10.14
N MET A 261 -0.20 -0.98 -9.23
CA MET A 261 -0.22 -2.45 -9.20
C MET A 261 -1.47 -3.03 -8.55
N GLY A 262 -2.23 -2.20 -7.87
CA GLY A 262 -3.42 -2.55 -7.11
C GLY A 262 -4.72 -2.46 -7.91
N TYR A 263 -5.82 -2.45 -7.19
CA TYR A 263 -7.17 -2.35 -7.76
C TYR A 263 -8.12 -1.55 -6.86
N GLN A 264 -9.20 -1.10 -7.45
CA GLN A 264 -10.36 -0.53 -6.77
C GLN A 264 -11.53 -1.49 -6.95
N GLY A 265 -12.29 -1.75 -5.89
CA GLY A 265 -13.37 -2.72 -5.97
C GLY A 265 -14.40 -2.59 -4.86
N ILE A 266 -15.38 -3.47 -4.91
CA ILE A 266 -16.44 -3.60 -3.91
C ILE A 266 -16.27 -4.94 -3.22
N THR A 267 -15.91 -4.94 -1.95
CA THR A 267 -15.93 -6.15 -1.11
C THR A 267 -17.36 -6.41 -0.66
N MET A 268 -17.81 -7.63 -0.88
CA MET A 268 -19.13 -8.12 -0.52
C MET A 268 -19.05 -8.98 0.74
N ASN A 269 -19.94 -8.75 1.68
CA ASN A 269 -20.04 -9.57 2.91
C ASN A 269 -20.85 -10.85 2.62
N LEU A 270 -20.19 -12.01 2.61
CA LEU A 270 -20.83 -13.30 2.32
C LEU A 270 -21.20 -14.07 3.60
N ALA A 271 -20.36 -13.99 4.65
CA ALA A 271 -20.53 -14.79 5.86
C ALA A 271 -19.99 -14.15 7.15
N ASN A 272 -19.71 -12.85 7.14
CA ASN A 272 -19.14 -12.16 8.30
C ASN A 272 -20.23 -11.46 9.14
N GLY A 273 -20.74 -12.16 10.16
CA GLY A 273 -21.71 -11.61 11.11
C GLY A 273 -23.12 -11.42 10.53
N GLU A 274 -23.95 -10.69 11.27
CA GLU A 274 -25.40 -10.56 10.98
C GLU A 274 -25.71 -9.85 9.65
N LYS A 275 -24.88 -8.90 9.23
CA LYS A 275 -25.05 -8.18 7.98
C LYS A 275 -24.95 -9.09 6.73
N ALA A 276 -24.37 -10.28 6.86
CA ALA A 276 -24.32 -11.31 5.81
C ALA A 276 -25.61 -12.15 5.72
N ASN A 277 -26.61 -11.95 6.58
CA ASN A 277 -27.85 -12.72 6.51
C ASN A 277 -28.87 -12.14 5.52
N THR A 278 -28.51 -12.08 4.25
CA THR A 278 -29.31 -11.46 3.18
C THR A 278 -29.34 -12.35 1.93
N PRO A 279 -30.33 -12.19 1.03
CA PRO A 279 -30.31 -12.86 -0.27
C PRO A 279 -29.03 -12.54 -1.07
N PHE A 280 -28.52 -11.30 -0.96
CA PHE A 280 -27.30 -10.86 -1.62
C PHE A 280 -26.08 -11.71 -1.19
N SER A 281 -25.93 -11.97 0.09
CA SER A 281 -24.81 -12.76 0.62
C SER A 281 -24.93 -14.24 0.26
N LYS A 282 -26.14 -14.78 0.24
CA LYS A 282 -26.40 -16.23 0.11
C LYS A 282 -26.48 -16.72 -1.33
N ASP A 283 -26.89 -15.88 -2.29
CA ASP A 283 -27.14 -16.28 -3.68
C ASP A 283 -26.18 -15.56 -4.64
N ALA A 284 -25.35 -16.34 -5.33
CA ALA A 284 -24.40 -15.83 -6.33
C ALA A 284 -25.11 -15.14 -7.52
N ARG A 285 -26.36 -15.55 -7.85
CA ARG A 285 -27.15 -14.91 -8.92
C ARG A 285 -27.48 -13.46 -8.56
N VAL A 286 -27.78 -13.18 -7.28
CA VAL A 286 -28.07 -11.83 -6.79
C VAL A 286 -26.81 -10.96 -6.84
N ARG A 287 -25.64 -11.51 -6.45
CA ARG A 287 -24.36 -10.81 -6.61
C ARG A 287 -24.00 -10.53 -8.07
N ARG A 288 -24.25 -11.53 -8.93
CA ARG A 288 -24.04 -11.37 -10.37
C ARG A 288 -24.99 -10.33 -10.99
N ALA A 289 -26.23 -10.26 -10.54
CA ALA A 289 -27.18 -9.23 -10.93
C ALA A 289 -26.66 -7.82 -10.57
N PHE A 290 -26.12 -7.68 -9.35
CA PHE A 290 -25.52 -6.43 -8.92
C PHE A 290 -24.29 -6.05 -9.80
N GLU A 291 -23.40 -6.99 -10.07
CA GLU A 291 -22.25 -6.74 -10.95
C GLU A 291 -22.67 -6.32 -12.36
N LEU A 292 -23.69 -6.97 -12.95
CA LEU A 292 -24.22 -6.65 -14.28
C LEU A 292 -24.97 -5.31 -14.32
N SER A 293 -25.36 -4.76 -13.18
CA SER A 293 -25.92 -3.42 -13.11
C SER A 293 -24.91 -2.30 -13.34
N LEU A 294 -23.61 -2.59 -13.17
CA LEU A 294 -22.53 -1.61 -13.18
C LEU A 294 -21.94 -1.40 -14.57
N ASP A 295 -21.72 -0.14 -14.93
CA ASP A 295 -20.97 0.29 -16.12
C ASP A 295 -19.64 0.90 -15.68
N ARG A 296 -18.57 0.11 -15.75
CA ARG A 296 -17.24 0.52 -15.34
C ARG A 296 -16.66 1.64 -16.20
N ASP A 297 -16.97 1.62 -17.49
CA ASP A 297 -16.48 2.63 -18.44
C ASP A 297 -17.21 3.98 -18.23
N ALA A 298 -18.51 3.95 -17.94
CA ALA A 298 -19.25 5.16 -17.57
C ALA A 298 -18.74 5.75 -16.24
N ILE A 299 -18.47 4.91 -15.23
CA ILE A 299 -17.85 5.37 -13.97
C ILE A 299 -16.49 6.02 -14.26
N ASN A 300 -15.64 5.37 -15.06
CA ASN A 300 -14.35 5.90 -15.44
C ASN A 300 -14.46 7.24 -16.16
N GLN A 301 -15.36 7.34 -17.13
CA GLN A 301 -15.54 8.57 -17.91
C GLN A 301 -16.05 9.73 -17.05
N VAL A 302 -17.05 9.49 -16.20
CA VAL A 302 -17.72 10.56 -15.44
C VAL A 302 -16.85 11.02 -14.24
N VAL A 303 -16.27 10.08 -13.51
CA VAL A 303 -15.55 10.40 -12.27
C VAL A 303 -14.08 10.71 -12.56
N PHE A 304 -13.47 10.07 -13.56
CA PHE A 304 -12.02 10.09 -13.79
C PHE A 304 -11.60 10.63 -15.16
N ASN A 305 -12.51 11.18 -15.96
CA ASN A 305 -12.21 11.66 -17.31
C ASN A 305 -11.54 10.59 -18.20
N GLY A 306 -11.88 9.31 -17.99
CA GLY A 306 -11.32 8.19 -18.74
C GLY A 306 -9.87 7.80 -18.35
N LEU A 307 -9.34 8.33 -17.25
CA LEU A 307 -7.92 8.13 -16.89
C LEU A 307 -7.60 6.78 -16.25
N GLN A 308 -8.60 6.04 -15.75
CA GLN A 308 -8.39 4.76 -15.11
C GLN A 308 -8.43 3.60 -16.10
N ALA A 309 -7.83 2.47 -15.75
CA ALA A 309 -7.92 1.24 -16.53
C ALA A 309 -9.05 0.35 -15.96
N THR A 310 -10.21 0.30 -16.63
CA THR A 310 -11.32 -0.56 -16.22
C THR A 310 -10.96 -2.04 -16.35
N ASP A 311 -11.23 -2.84 -15.33
CA ASP A 311 -10.89 -4.27 -15.29
C ASP A 311 -11.78 -5.00 -14.26
N ASN A 312 -11.73 -6.34 -14.30
CA ASN A 312 -12.44 -7.21 -13.36
C ASN A 312 -11.49 -8.15 -12.59
N GLN A 313 -10.19 -7.83 -12.48
CA GLN A 313 -9.19 -8.73 -11.90
C GLN A 313 -8.36 -8.05 -10.80
N TRP A 314 -7.66 -8.89 -10.00
CA TRP A 314 -6.79 -8.45 -8.89
C TRP A 314 -5.40 -7.99 -9.32
N VAL A 315 -5.07 -8.15 -10.58
CA VAL A 315 -3.83 -7.66 -11.21
C VAL A 315 -4.17 -6.96 -12.51
N SER A 316 -3.44 -5.90 -12.84
CA SER A 316 -3.66 -5.13 -14.06
C SER A 316 -3.29 -5.91 -15.33
N ALA A 317 -3.80 -5.46 -16.48
CA ALA A 317 -3.54 -6.09 -17.78
C ALA A 317 -2.04 -6.16 -18.15
N SER A 318 -1.19 -5.30 -17.58
CA SER A 318 0.27 -5.34 -17.76
C SER A 318 0.96 -6.44 -16.92
N ASN A 319 0.29 -7.02 -15.93
CA ASN A 319 0.84 -8.07 -15.10
C ASN A 319 0.84 -9.40 -15.88
N PRO A 320 1.94 -10.18 -15.88
CA PRO A 320 2.02 -11.44 -16.62
C PRO A 320 1.00 -12.51 -16.18
N TYR A 321 0.44 -12.35 -14.97
CA TYR A 321 -0.57 -13.26 -14.42
C TYR A 321 -2.01 -12.82 -14.72
N HIS A 322 -2.23 -11.70 -15.41
CA HIS A 322 -3.56 -11.30 -15.85
C HIS A 322 -4.18 -12.37 -16.75
N GLN A 323 -5.49 -12.63 -16.58
CA GLN A 323 -6.23 -13.71 -17.22
C GLN A 323 -7.14 -13.15 -18.33
N ALA A 324 -6.59 -12.87 -19.50
CA ALA A 324 -7.31 -12.29 -20.63
C ALA A 324 -8.53 -13.13 -21.11
N LYS A 325 -8.61 -14.39 -20.71
CA LYS A 325 -9.75 -15.29 -20.97
C LYS A 325 -11.05 -14.85 -20.27
N PHE A 326 -10.94 -14.07 -19.19
CA PHE A 326 -12.09 -13.59 -18.43
C PHE A 326 -12.30 -12.07 -18.67
N PRO A 327 -12.99 -11.69 -19.76
CA PRO A 327 -13.20 -10.28 -20.08
C PRO A 327 -14.09 -9.60 -19.04
N THR A 328 -13.89 -8.31 -18.88
CA THR A 328 -14.71 -7.45 -18.00
C THR A 328 -16.17 -7.53 -18.42
N PRO A 329 -17.10 -7.88 -17.52
CA PRO A 329 -18.52 -7.93 -17.81
C PRO A 329 -19.06 -6.57 -18.21
N LYS A 330 -19.82 -6.51 -19.29
CA LYS A 330 -20.56 -5.32 -19.68
C LYS A 330 -21.87 -5.20 -18.88
N ARG A 331 -22.33 -3.97 -18.71
CA ARG A 331 -23.61 -3.66 -18.06
C ARG A 331 -24.76 -4.30 -18.86
N ASP A 332 -25.66 -5.00 -18.13
CA ASP A 332 -26.87 -5.63 -18.68
C ASP A 332 -27.97 -5.62 -17.62
N VAL A 333 -28.76 -4.53 -17.62
CA VAL A 333 -29.85 -4.31 -16.67
C VAL A 333 -30.99 -5.33 -16.84
N ALA A 334 -31.26 -5.75 -18.09
CA ALA A 334 -32.31 -6.73 -18.37
C ALA A 334 -31.97 -8.09 -17.75
N LYS A 335 -30.74 -8.56 -17.94
CA LYS A 335 -30.24 -9.80 -17.35
C LYS A 335 -30.14 -9.69 -15.83
N ALA A 336 -29.74 -8.53 -15.28
CA ALA A 336 -29.72 -8.31 -13.83
C ALA A 336 -31.11 -8.48 -13.21
N LYS A 337 -32.14 -7.88 -13.79
CA LYS A 337 -33.54 -8.05 -13.35
C LYS A 337 -34.01 -9.50 -13.47
N ALA A 338 -33.66 -10.19 -14.55
CA ALA A 338 -34.00 -11.59 -14.73
C ALA A 338 -33.39 -12.47 -13.62
N LEU A 339 -32.11 -12.29 -13.29
CA LEU A 339 -31.42 -13.01 -12.23
C LEU A 339 -32.03 -12.75 -10.85
N LEU A 340 -32.44 -11.52 -10.53
CA LEU A 340 -33.16 -11.21 -9.28
C LEU A 340 -34.48 -11.96 -9.20
N LYS A 341 -35.25 -11.99 -10.29
CA LYS A 341 -36.51 -12.74 -10.38
C LYS A 341 -36.29 -14.25 -10.22
N GLU A 342 -35.29 -14.81 -10.89
CA GLU A 342 -34.91 -16.23 -10.80
C GLU A 342 -34.45 -16.61 -9.38
N ALA A 343 -33.83 -15.68 -8.67
CA ALA A 343 -33.43 -15.85 -7.27
C ALA A 343 -34.58 -15.66 -6.27
N GLY A 344 -35.79 -15.32 -6.74
CA GLY A 344 -36.96 -15.08 -5.89
C GLY A 344 -36.85 -13.82 -5.04
N VAL A 345 -36.05 -12.83 -5.46
CA VAL A 345 -35.83 -11.59 -4.71
C VAL A 345 -36.87 -10.55 -5.12
N ASN A 346 -37.56 -10.01 -4.11
CA ASN A 346 -38.46 -8.86 -4.31
C ASN A 346 -37.64 -7.57 -4.45
N ALA A 347 -37.74 -6.93 -5.60
CA ALA A 347 -37.12 -5.62 -5.85
C ALA A 347 -38.01 -4.48 -5.30
N PRO A 348 -37.42 -3.36 -4.80
CA PRO A 348 -35.98 -3.15 -4.68
C PRO A 348 -35.33 -3.86 -3.47
N LEU A 349 -34.17 -4.48 -3.67
CA LEU A 349 -33.38 -5.07 -2.60
C LEU A 349 -32.50 -3.99 -1.92
N ALA A 350 -32.74 -3.73 -0.64
CA ALA A 350 -31.94 -2.75 0.10
C ALA A 350 -30.55 -3.30 0.43
N LEU A 351 -29.51 -2.46 0.20
CA LEU A 351 -28.10 -2.79 0.46
C LEU A 351 -27.38 -1.63 1.16
N ASP A 352 -26.74 -1.90 2.31
CA ASP A 352 -25.85 -0.97 3.02
C ASP A 352 -24.47 -0.95 2.32
N PHE A 353 -24.07 0.20 1.81
CA PHE A 353 -22.81 0.40 1.11
C PHE A 353 -21.86 1.31 1.90
N MET A 354 -20.90 0.72 2.60
CA MET A 354 -19.87 1.46 3.33
C MET A 354 -18.83 2.00 2.36
N VAL A 355 -18.55 3.31 2.46
CA VAL A 355 -17.70 4.05 1.53
C VAL A 355 -16.71 4.92 2.32
N PRO A 356 -15.40 4.92 1.99
CA PRO A 356 -14.43 5.82 2.61
C PRO A 356 -14.78 7.30 2.41
N ASN A 357 -14.52 8.10 3.45
CA ASN A 357 -14.82 9.53 3.44
C ASN A 357 -13.81 10.34 2.61
N ASN A 358 -13.90 10.22 1.29
CA ASN A 358 -13.19 11.10 0.36
C ASN A 358 -14.07 11.38 -0.87
N PRO A 359 -13.85 12.48 -1.61
CA PRO A 359 -14.69 12.89 -2.73
C PRO A 359 -14.77 11.85 -3.86
N GLU A 360 -13.65 11.24 -4.21
CA GLU A 360 -13.55 10.26 -5.29
C GLU A 360 -14.39 9.01 -4.99
N SER A 361 -14.23 8.43 -3.80
CA SER A 361 -14.99 7.25 -3.38
C SER A 361 -16.50 7.52 -3.32
N ARG A 362 -16.89 8.72 -2.89
CA ARG A 362 -18.31 9.13 -2.87
C ARG A 362 -18.88 9.25 -4.27
N ALA A 363 -18.17 9.90 -5.20
CA ALA A 363 -18.63 10.04 -6.58
C ALA A 363 -18.80 8.68 -7.27
N VAL A 364 -17.85 7.73 -7.06
CA VAL A 364 -18.00 6.35 -7.56
C VAL A 364 -19.21 5.67 -6.95
N ALA A 365 -19.42 5.80 -5.64
CA ALA A 365 -20.55 5.18 -4.94
C ALA A 365 -21.90 5.72 -5.38
N GLU A 366 -22.01 7.02 -5.66
CA GLU A 366 -23.23 7.65 -6.18
C GLU A 366 -23.56 7.15 -7.60
N MET A 367 -22.55 6.97 -8.46
CA MET A 367 -22.73 6.33 -9.77
C MET A 367 -23.23 4.88 -9.63
N ILE A 368 -22.62 4.11 -8.73
CA ILE A 368 -23.04 2.72 -8.44
C ILE A 368 -24.47 2.69 -7.91
N GLN A 369 -24.84 3.58 -7.00
CA GLN A 369 -26.19 3.69 -6.44
C GLN A 369 -27.23 3.93 -7.55
N ALA A 370 -26.97 4.89 -8.43
CA ALA A 370 -27.86 5.21 -9.56
C ALA A 370 -28.01 4.01 -10.52
N MET A 371 -26.90 3.41 -10.93
CA MET A 371 -26.89 2.27 -11.86
C MET A 371 -27.58 1.02 -11.27
N ALA A 372 -27.30 0.72 -10.01
CA ALA A 372 -27.89 -0.43 -9.33
C ALA A 372 -29.41 -0.22 -9.07
N GLY A 373 -29.84 1.02 -8.84
CA GLY A 373 -31.25 1.40 -8.72
C GLY A 373 -32.08 1.01 -9.94
N GLU A 374 -31.54 1.22 -11.15
CA GLU A 374 -32.21 0.80 -12.39
C GLU A 374 -32.40 -0.73 -12.50
N ALA A 375 -31.52 -1.51 -11.85
CA ALA A 375 -31.58 -2.97 -11.87
C ALA A 375 -32.43 -3.58 -10.74
N GLY A 376 -32.93 -2.78 -9.80
CA GLY A 376 -33.78 -3.23 -8.71
C GLY A 376 -33.07 -3.36 -7.36
N PHE A 377 -31.99 -2.61 -7.15
CA PHE A 377 -31.33 -2.50 -5.85
C PHE A 377 -31.56 -1.10 -5.24
N ASP A 378 -31.76 -1.05 -3.93
CA ASP A 378 -31.84 0.21 -3.15
C ASP A 378 -30.56 0.36 -2.33
N VAL A 379 -29.53 0.95 -2.92
CA VAL A 379 -28.21 1.10 -2.29
C VAL A 379 -28.20 2.30 -1.36
N LYS A 380 -27.90 2.08 -0.08
CA LYS A 380 -27.77 3.12 0.96
C LYS A 380 -26.29 3.39 1.24
N ILE A 381 -25.80 4.53 0.79
CA ILE A 381 -24.40 4.94 0.98
C ILE A 381 -24.19 5.37 2.45
N ARG A 382 -23.22 4.73 3.11
CA ARG A 382 -22.77 5.05 4.46
C ARG A 382 -21.31 5.47 4.43
N VAL A 383 -21.08 6.78 4.51
CA VAL A 383 -19.72 7.35 4.51
C VAL A 383 -19.06 7.11 5.87
N THR A 384 -17.83 6.60 5.86
CA THR A 384 -17.08 6.22 7.06
C THR A 384 -15.61 6.63 6.91
N GLU A 385 -15.01 7.15 7.98
CA GLU A 385 -13.56 7.40 8.01
C GLU A 385 -12.80 6.09 7.71
N PHE A 386 -11.67 6.18 6.97
CA PHE A 386 -11.06 4.99 6.36
C PHE A 386 -10.55 3.97 7.38
N ALA A 387 -9.80 4.39 8.41
CA ALA A 387 -9.29 3.44 9.42
C ALA A 387 -10.43 2.81 10.22
N THR A 388 -11.47 3.59 10.51
CA THR A 388 -12.72 3.11 11.13
C THR A 388 -13.42 2.08 10.23
N SER A 389 -13.51 2.34 8.92
CA SER A 389 -14.14 1.42 7.97
C SER A 389 -13.45 0.06 7.89
N LEU A 390 -12.11 0.01 8.00
CA LEU A 390 -11.35 -1.24 8.09
C LEU A 390 -11.69 -2.04 9.36
N ASN A 391 -11.90 -1.36 10.48
CA ASN A 391 -12.29 -2.01 11.74
C ASN A 391 -13.73 -2.52 11.67
N GLU A 392 -14.65 -1.73 11.11
CA GLU A 392 -16.05 -2.15 10.88
C GLU A 392 -16.12 -3.34 9.92
N ALA A 393 -15.32 -3.35 8.84
CA ALA A 393 -15.24 -4.48 7.92
C ALA A 393 -14.73 -5.75 8.61
N GLY A 394 -13.72 -5.66 9.48
CA GLY A 394 -13.23 -6.77 10.28
C GLY A 394 -14.29 -7.39 11.20
N LYS A 395 -15.22 -6.57 11.71
CA LYS A 395 -16.36 -6.99 12.55
C LYS A 395 -17.57 -7.47 11.74
N GLY A 396 -17.58 -7.32 10.41
CA GLY A 396 -18.71 -7.68 9.55
C GLY A 396 -19.83 -6.62 9.49
N ASN A 397 -19.59 -5.39 9.95
CA ASN A 397 -20.59 -4.31 9.99
C ASN A 397 -20.76 -3.64 8.61
N PHE A 398 -20.92 -4.41 7.54
CA PHE A 398 -21.15 -3.94 6.17
C PHE A 398 -21.88 -5.01 5.37
N GLN A 399 -22.52 -4.62 4.26
CA GLN A 399 -22.99 -5.53 3.21
C GLN A 399 -22.13 -5.38 1.96
N LEU A 400 -21.94 -4.14 1.52
CA LEU A 400 -20.99 -3.74 0.49
C LEU A 400 -19.96 -2.78 1.10
N TYR A 401 -18.70 -2.90 0.69
CA TYR A 401 -17.64 -2.00 1.12
C TYR A 401 -16.76 -1.60 -0.08
N PHE A 402 -16.74 -0.32 -0.41
CA PHE A 402 -15.81 0.21 -1.42
C PHE A 402 -14.40 0.19 -0.87
N LEU A 403 -13.59 -0.75 -1.31
CA LEU A 403 -12.26 -0.99 -0.78
C LEU A 403 -11.24 -1.11 -1.90
N ALA A 404 -10.10 -0.47 -1.69
CA ALA A 404 -8.95 -0.48 -2.58
C ALA A 404 -7.84 -1.39 -2.05
N TRP A 405 -7.02 -1.88 -2.96
CA TRP A 405 -5.74 -2.49 -2.66
C TRP A 405 -4.61 -1.83 -3.45
N SER A 406 -3.54 -1.43 -2.78
CA SER A 406 -2.41 -0.71 -3.40
C SER A 406 -1.42 -1.60 -4.15
N GLY A 407 -1.69 -2.90 -4.20
CA GLY A 407 -0.93 -3.86 -5.00
C GLY A 407 0.42 -4.31 -4.44
N ARG A 408 0.86 -5.43 -5.00
CA ARG A 408 2.19 -6.03 -4.81
C ARG A 408 2.70 -6.51 -6.17
N THR A 409 3.99 -6.66 -6.29
CA THR A 409 4.64 -7.16 -7.52
C THR A 409 4.21 -8.59 -7.85
N ASP A 410 4.17 -9.46 -6.84
CA ASP A 410 3.69 -10.82 -6.99
C ASP A 410 2.16 -10.89 -6.84
N PRO A 411 1.45 -11.63 -7.72
CA PRO A 411 -0.02 -11.77 -7.68
C PRO A 411 -0.54 -12.34 -6.36
N ASP A 412 0.23 -13.14 -5.64
CA ASP A 412 -0.11 -13.68 -4.33
C ASP A 412 -0.44 -12.56 -3.33
N GLY A 413 0.36 -11.50 -3.32
CA GLY A 413 0.16 -10.34 -2.46
C GLY A 413 -1.09 -9.54 -2.79
N ASN A 414 -1.72 -9.78 -3.94
CA ASN A 414 -2.94 -9.11 -4.38
C ASN A 414 -4.20 -9.96 -4.16
N ILE A 415 -4.07 -11.25 -3.88
CA ILE A 415 -5.23 -12.14 -3.80
C ILE A 415 -5.27 -13.03 -2.56
N TYR A 416 -4.15 -13.60 -2.11
CA TYR A 416 -4.18 -14.64 -1.06
C TYR A 416 -4.84 -14.18 0.23
N SER A 417 -4.44 -13.02 0.74
CA SER A 417 -4.99 -12.47 2.00
C SER A 417 -6.48 -12.11 1.91
N PHE A 418 -7.01 -11.94 0.70
CA PHE A 418 -8.41 -11.54 0.44
C PHE A 418 -9.32 -12.73 0.15
N ALA A 419 -8.79 -13.78 -0.47
CA ALA A 419 -9.57 -14.88 -1.01
C ALA A 419 -9.38 -16.21 -0.26
N SER A 420 -8.25 -16.42 0.43
CA SER A 420 -8.06 -17.65 1.20
C SER A 420 -9.02 -17.70 2.41
N CYS A 421 -9.47 -18.89 2.77
CA CYS A 421 -10.44 -19.11 3.86
C CYS A 421 -10.01 -18.47 5.19
N LYS A 422 -8.72 -18.44 5.48
CA LYS A 422 -8.14 -17.82 6.68
C LYS A 422 -7.42 -16.51 6.40
N GLY A 423 -7.65 -15.91 5.25
CA GLY A 423 -7.00 -14.66 4.84
C GLY A 423 -7.34 -13.51 5.78
N PRO A 424 -6.34 -12.78 6.31
CA PRO A 424 -6.58 -11.72 7.30
C PRO A 424 -7.34 -10.51 6.75
N LEU A 425 -7.38 -10.34 5.43
CA LEU A 425 -8.12 -9.30 4.73
C LEU A 425 -9.37 -9.82 4.02
N ASN A 426 -9.72 -11.09 4.23
CA ASN A 426 -10.95 -11.69 3.73
C ASN A 426 -12.15 -11.20 4.57
N TYR A 427 -12.47 -9.93 4.46
CA TYR A 427 -13.58 -9.31 5.21
C TYR A 427 -14.94 -9.90 4.85
N GLY A 428 -15.12 -10.36 3.61
CA GLY A 428 -16.34 -11.01 3.15
C GLY A 428 -16.55 -12.43 3.67
N ARG A 429 -15.49 -13.04 4.24
CA ARG A 429 -15.51 -14.45 4.70
C ARG A 429 -15.86 -15.44 3.58
N TYR A 430 -15.42 -15.15 2.36
CA TYR A 430 -15.41 -16.15 1.30
C TYR A 430 -14.59 -17.37 1.73
N CYS A 431 -15.10 -18.58 1.49
CA CYS A 431 -14.33 -19.81 1.72
C CYS A 431 -14.81 -20.92 0.78
N ASP A 432 -13.97 -21.22 -0.20
CA ASP A 432 -14.07 -22.41 -1.06
C ASP A 432 -12.77 -23.21 -0.92
N PRO A 433 -12.80 -24.43 -0.34
CA PRO A 433 -11.62 -25.25 -0.15
C PRO A 433 -10.83 -25.53 -1.46
N ALA A 434 -11.54 -25.69 -2.59
CA ALA A 434 -10.88 -25.93 -3.87
C ALA A 434 -10.17 -24.66 -4.41
N ALA A 435 -10.73 -23.46 -4.16
CA ALA A 435 -10.05 -22.20 -4.46
C ALA A 435 -8.83 -22.00 -3.54
N ASP A 436 -8.97 -22.35 -2.25
CA ASP A 436 -7.87 -22.27 -1.27
C ASP A 436 -6.71 -23.20 -1.64
N GLU A 437 -7.01 -24.43 -2.12
CA GLU A 437 -6.01 -25.38 -2.62
C GLU A 437 -5.24 -24.80 -3.83
N LEU A 438 -5.93 -24.18 -4.78
CA LEU A 438 -5.31 -23.53 -5.94
C LEU A 438 -4.40 -22.38 -5.52
N LEU A 439 -4.81 -21.55 -4.57
CA LEU A 439 -3.98 -20.47 -4.03
C LEU A 439 -2.72 -21.03 -3.34
N ASN A 440 -2.86 -22.07 -2.53
CA ASN A 440 -1.74 -22.73 -1.86
C ASN A 440 -0.79 -23.40 -2.88
N LYS A 441 -1.31 -24.05 -3.92
CA LYS A 441 -0.52 -24.62 -5.02
C LYS A 441 0.25 -23.53 -5.78
N ALA A 442 -0.36 -22.37 -6.06
CA ALA A 442 0.31 -21.25 -6.70
C ALA A 442 1.50 -20.72 -5.88
N ARG A 443 1.43 -20.78 -4.55
CA ARG A 443 2.51 -20.39 -3.64
C ARG A 443 3.72 -21.31 -3.70
N THR A 444 3.50 -22.59 -3.96
CA THR A 444 4.56 -23.60 -3.98
C THR A 444 5.12 -23.87 -5.39
N THR A 445 4.57 -23.21 -6.41
CA THR A 445 4.96 -23.36 -7.83
C THR A 445 5.88 -22.22 -8.25
N ASN A 446 7.09 -22.53 -8.75
CA ASN A 446 8.09 -21.53 -9.15
C ASN A 446 7.99 -21.12 -10.62
N GLY A 447 7.53 -22.02 -11.51
CA GLY A 447 7.41 -21.75 -12.95
C GLY A 447 6.31 -20.73 -13.26
N GLN A 448 6.63 -19.59 -13.91
CA GLN A 448 5.65 -18.54 -14.20
C GLN A 448 4.46 -19.05 -15.02
N ALA A 449 4.71 -19.83 -16.07
CA ALA A 449 3.65 -20.36 -16.94
C ALA A 449 2.73 -21.33 -16.20
N GLU A 450 3.31 -22.25 -15.42
CA GLU A 450 2.58 -23.21 -14.60
C GLU A 450 1.75 -22.48 -13.52
N ARG A 451 2.36 -21.52 -12.84
CA ARG A 451 1.71 -20.70 -11.83
C ARG A 451 0.56 -19.87 -12.42
N LYS A 452 0.73 -19.34 -13.65
CA LYS A 452 -0.34 -18.63 -14.39
C LYS A 452 -1.52 -19.55 -14.67
N ALA A 453 -1.29 -20.80 -15.08
CA ALA A 453 -2.36 -21.79 -15.32
C ALA A 453 -3.13 -22.13 -14.04
N ILE A 454 -2.46 -22.15 -12.87
CA ILE A 454 -3.12 -22.33 -11.59
C ILE A 454 -4.02 -21.13 -11.26
N TYR A 455 -3.51 -19.92 -11.46
CA TYR A 455 -4.34 -18.69 -11.27
C TYR A 455 -5.50 -18.60 -12.27
N GLU A 456 -5.39 -19.18 -13.48
CA GLU A 456 -6.53 -19.27 -14.41
C GLU A 456 -7.66 -20.13 -13.85
N GLN A 457 -7.33 -21.30 -13.28
CA GLN A 457 -8.30 -22.17 -12.62
C GLN A 457 -8.94 -21.49 -11.41
N PHE A 458 -8.15 -20.79 -10.62
CA PHE A 458 -8.64 -19.98 -9.49
C PHE A 458 -9.58 -18.86 -9.98
N ALA A 459 -9.20 -18.12 -11.05
CA ALA A 459 -10.00 -17.03 -11.60
C ALA A 459 -11.39 -17.48 -12.03
N ALA A 460 -11.53 -18.67 -12.62
CA ALA A 460 -12.81 -19.23 -13.03
C ALA A 460 -13.82 -19.35 -11.88
N LYS A 461 -13.33 -19.66 -10.66
CA LYS A 461 -14.15 -19.72 -9.45
C LYS A 461 -14.34 -18.33 -8.83
N TRP A 462 -13.24 -17.64 -8.60
CA TRP A 462 -13.21 -16.37 -7.85
C TRP A 462 -14.00 -15.26 -8.52
N LEU A 463 -13.89 -15.09 -9.84
CA LEU A 463 -14.60 -14.05 -10.58
C LEU A 463 -16.11 -14.31 -10.72
N THR A 464 -16.57 -15.51 -10.35
CA THR A 464 -17.99 -15.89 -10.38
C THR A 464 -18.61 -15.85 -8.99
N GLU A 465 -17.91 -16.33 -7.97
CA GLU A 465 -18.45 -16.60 -6.64
C GLU A 465 -17.76 -15.81 -5.52
N GLY A 466 -16.62 -15.20 -5.80
CA GLY A 466 -15.79 -14.50 -4.84
C GLY A 466 -16.46 -13.29 -4.19
N SER A 467 -15.80 -12.76 -3.19
CA SER A 467 -16.31 -11.64 -2.39
C SER A 467 -15.88 -10.26 -2.87
N VAL A 468 -15.30 -10.13 -4.08
CA VAL A 468 -14.85 -8.83 -4.60
C VAL A 468 -15.30 -8.64 -6.04
N ILE A 469 -15.99 -7.53 -6.30
CA ILE A 469 -16.23 -7.01 -7.65
C ILE A 469 -15.15 -5.97 -7.93
N TYR A 470 -14.23 -6.26 -8.85
CA TYR A 470 -13.19 -5.32 -9.30
C TYR A 470 -13.79 -4.30 -10.25
N LEU A 471 -13.33 -3.05 -10.17
CA LEU A 471 -13.85 -1.94 -10.98
C LEU A 471 -12.80 -1.40 -11.95
N TYR A 472 -11.62 -1.05 -11.41
CA TYR A 472 -10.53 -0.47 -12.19
C TYR A 472 -9.18 -0.53 -11.45
N HIS A 473 -8.10 -0.39 -12.22
CA HIS A 473 -6.75 -0.08 -11.73
C HIS A 473 -6.48 1.42 -11.90
N ARG A 474 -5.92 2.05 -10.88
CA ARG A 474 -5.70 3.50 -10.93
C ARG A 474 -4.49 3.88 -11.78
N THR A 475 -4.64 4.99 -12.49
CA THR A 475 -3.49 5.83 -12.83
C THR A 475 -3.13 6.64 -11.59
N LEU A 476 -1.92 6.45 -11.09
CA LEU A 476 -1.39 7.23 -10.00
C LEU A 476 -1.20 8.68 -10.45
N LEU A 477 -1.76 9.62 -9.71
CA LEU A 477 -1.70 11.05 -9.99
C LEU A 477 -1.09 11.77 -8.79
N PHE A 478 0.12 12.28 -8.98
CA PHE A 478 0.82 13.12 -8.03
C PHE A 478 1.01 14.52 -8.61
N ALA A 479 0.96 15.52 -7.75
CA ALA A 479 1.39 16.86 -8.11
C ALA A 479 2.47 17.33 -7.13
N HIS A 480 3.49 18.01 -7.62
CA HIS A 480 4.53 18.57 -6.78
C HIS A 480 4.99 19.95 -7.26
N SER A 481 5.59 20.70 -6.35
CA SER A 481 6.23 21.99 -6.66
C SER A 481 7.35 21.80 -7.69
N ASP A 482 7.55 22.76 -8.58
CA ASP A 482 8.70 22.84 -9.48
C ASP A 482 10.03 23.02 -8.73
N LYS A 483 9.95 23.40 -7.43
CA LYS A 483 11.11 23.47 -6.53
C LYS A 483 11.56 22.11 -5.98
N LEU A 484 10.73 21.08 -6.10
CA LEU A 484 11.09 19.72 -5.71
C LEU A 484 11.76 18.99 -6.86
N GLU A 485 13.03 18.63 -6.69
CA GLU A 485 13.80 17.85 -7.64
C GLU A 485 13.94 16.39 -7.23
N GLY A 486 14.15 15.51 -8.23
CA GLY A 486 14.44 14.09 -8.02
C GLY A 486 13.21 13.22 -7.80
N TYR A 487 11.98 13.78 -7.80
CA TYR A 487 10.77 12.97 -7.63
C TYR A 487 10.52 12.09 -8.85
N LYS A 488 10.22 10.82 -8.59
CA LYS A 488 9.83 9.81 -9.56
C LYS A 488 8.64 9.03 -9.04
N THR A 489 7.64 8.84 -9.89
CA THR A 489 6.49 8.00 -9.53
C THR A 489 6.89 6.54 -9.60
N MET A 490 6.78 5.85 -8.48
CA MET A 490 7.02 4.42 -8.39
C MET A 490 5.72 3.64 -8.64
N PRO A 491 5.77 2.44 -9.25
CA PRO A 491 4.55 1.66 -9.55
C PRO A 491 3.77 1.22 -8.30
N ASP A 492 4.44 1.12 -7.13
CA ASP A 492 3.77 0.87 -5.85
C ASP A 492 3.11 2.13 -5.26
N GLY A 493 3.27 3.28 -5.92
CA GLY A 493 2.72 4.57 -5.51
C GLY A 493 3.38 5.17 -4.28
N LEU A 494 4.47 4.60 -3.77
CA LEU A 494 5.12 5.11 -2.56
C LEU A 494 6.06 6.27 -2.91
N ILE A 495 6.06 7.28 -2.06
CA ILE A 495 6.97 8.43 -2.17
C ILE A 495 8.29 8.06 -1.49
N ARG A 496 9.31 7.78 -2.29
CA ARG A 496 10.67 7.59 -1.79
C ARG A 496 11.33 8.94 -1.64
N THR A 497 11.81 9.24 -0.45
CA THR A 497 12.35 10.58 -0.11
C THR A 497 13.87 10.67 -0.26
N THR A 498 14.56 9.54 -0.41
CA THR A 498 15.98 9.51 -0.80
C THR A 498 16.16 10.06 -2.22
N GLY A 499 17.08 11.01 -2.38
CA GLY A 499 17.33 11.69 -3.65
C GLY A 499 16.49 12.94 -3.90
N LEU A 500 15.46 13.22 -3.08
CA LEU A 500 14.67 14.45 -3.19
C LEU A 500 15.46 15.65 -2.67
N LYS A 501 15.39 16.77 -3.41
CA LYS A 501 16.01 18.06 -3.06
C LYS A 501 14.99 19.17 -3.16
N LEU A 502 15.06 20.13 -2.24
CA LEU A 502 14.34 21.41 -2.34
C LEU A 502 15.31 22.48 -2.84
N LYS A 503 14.86 23.25 -3.87
CA LYS A 503 15.58 24.45 -4.36
C LYS A 503 15.39 25.62 -3.44
#